data_8f73362e67bd64ac0b463062098d7a9b
#
_entry.id   8f73362e67bd64ac0b463062098d7a9b
#
_cell.length_a   1.000
_cell.length_b   1.000
_cell.length_c   1.000
_cell.angle_alpha   90.00
_cell.angle_beta   90.00
_cell.angle_gamma   90.00
#
_symmetry.space_group_name_H-M   'P 1'
#
loop_
_entity.id
_entity.type
_entity.pdbx_description
1 polymer ?
#
loop_
_entity_poly.entity_id
_entity_poly.type
_entity_poly.pdbx_seq_one_letter_code
_entity_poly.pdbx_strand_id
1 'polypeptide(L)'
;KGEELYPEIKAIEALTKVEKPDMLMDIHSPWIGGPKRWESTFYQVGEIAPGAWEQQKAFARLLAQGKSGLYRLGDDIAPGEAWNGSAALTANKDPRTSTGWWRTVLPESFTTSFEIPFANARERTLGPDDWKAFGRDVAAAIRAWLVAH
;
A
#
# COMPACT_ATOMS: atom_id res chain seq x y z
N LYS A 1 24.45 8.78 9.32
CA LYS A 1 23.04 9.09 9.63
C LYS A 1 22.72 10.34 8.82
N GLY A 2 21.98 10.18 7.72
CA GLY A 2 21.52 11.33 6.92
C GLY A 2 20.53 12.15 7.74
N GLU A 3 20.64 13.46 7.70
CA GLU A 3 19.58 14.32 8.17
C GLU A 3 18.35 14.07 7.29
N GLU A 4 17.18 13.97 7.91
CA GLU A 4 15.92 13.90 7.18
C GLU A 4 15.75 15.22 6.42
N LEU A 5 15.62 15.11 5.09
CA LEU A 5 15.55 16.27 4.20
C LEU A 5 14.19 16.99 4.27
N TYR A 6 13.15 16.31 4.73
CA TYR A 6 11.77 16.81 4.66
C TYR A 6 11.16 16.95 6.06
N PRO A 7 10.82 18.16 6.51
CA PRO A 7 10.18 18.40 7.80
C PRO A 7 8.82 17.69 7.93
N GLU A 8 8.14 17.45 6.82
CA GLU A 8 6.87 16.71 6.77
C GLU A 8 7.03 15.27 7.26
N ILE A 9 8.13 14.61 6.94
CA ILE A 9 8.40 13.25 7.40
C ILE A 9 8.53 13.23 8.93
N LYS A 10 9.26 14.20 9.51
CA LYS A 10 9.37 14.32 10.97
C LYS A 10 8.01 14.55 11.65
N ALA A 11 7.16 15.36 11.03
CA ALA A 11 5.82 15.61 11.52
C ALA A 11 4.96 14.33 11.49
N ILE A 12 5.01 13.58 10.38
CA ILE A 12 4.30 12.30 10.24
C ILE A 12 4.81 11.29 11.27
N GLU A 13 6.13 11.17 11.45
CA GLU A 13 6.72 10.26 12.43
C GLU A 13 6.30 10.62 13.87
N ALA A 14 6.31 11.90 14.22
CA ALA A 14 5.89 12.38 15.53
C ALA A 14 4.41 12.10 15.77
N LEU A 15 3.55 12.41 14.79
CA LEU A 15 2.12 12.18 14.86
C LEU A 15 1.80 10.68 14.99
N THR A 16 2.44 9.84 14.19
CA THR A 16 2.26 8.37 14.22
C THR A 16 2.53 7.79 15.62
N LYS A 17 3.59 8.27 16.29
CA LYS A 17 3.94 7.81 17.64
C LYS A 17 2.94 8.26 18.72
N VAL A 18 2.29 9.41 18.51
CA VAL A 18 1.30 9.97 19.44
C VAL A 18 -0.07 9.32 19.22
N GLU A 19 -0.55 9.33 17.99
CA GLU A 19 -1.91 8.89 17.64
C GLU A 19 -2.07 7.38 17.58
N LYS A 20 -0.98 6.64 17.32
CA LYS A 20 -0.94 5.18 17.23
C LYS A 20 -2.10 4.62 16.40
N PRO A 21 -2.21 4.98 15.13
CA PRO A 21 -3.33 4.58 14.29
C PRO A 21 -3.38 3.05 14.11
N ASP A 22 -4.58 2.50 14.04
CA ASP A 22 -4.81 1.06 13.79
C ASP A 22 -4.43 0.65 12.37
N MET A 23 -4.42 1.61 11.43
CA MET A 23 -4.10 1.37 10.03
C MET A 23 -3.21 2.48 9.47
N LEU A 24 -2.20 2.06 8.70
CA LEU A 24 -1.32 2.95 7.96
C LEU A 24 -1.22 2.47 6.51
N MET A 25 -1.49 3.37 5.59
CA MET A 25 -1.53 3.08 4.17
C MET A 25 -0.64 4.07 3.41
N ASP A 26 0.36 3.54 2.72
CA ASP A 26 1.17 4.28 1.78
C ASP A 26 0.59 4.09 0.38
N ILE A 27 0.21 5.20 -0.26
CA ILE A 27 -0.33 5.18 -1.62
C ILE A 27 0.60 6.00 -2.50
N HIS A 28 1.27 5.33 -3.43
CA HIS A 28 2.17 5.97 -4.37
C HIS A 28 2.05 5.35 -5.76
N SER A 29 2.78 5.88 -6.72
CA SER A 29 2.75 5.39 -8.09
C SER A 29 3.94 4.50 -8.38
N PRO A 30 3.77 3.48 -9.25
CA PRO A 30 4.83 2.53 -9.56
C PRO A 30 5.99 3.17 -10.32
N TRP A 31 7.12 2.49 -10.30
CA TRP A 31 8.27 2.88 -11.07
C TRP A 31 7.95 2.95 -12.58
N ILE A 32 8.20 4.12 -13.16
CA ILE A 32 8.05 4.34 -14.61
C ILE A 32 9.20 3.62 -15.32
N GLY A 33 8.88 2.76 -16.28
CA GLY A 33 9.85 1.92 -17.00
C GLY A 33 9.89 0.48 -16.53
N GLY A 34 9.03 0.11 -15.58
CA GLY A 34 8.75 -1.27 -15.22
C GLY A 34 7.90 -2.01 -16.27
N PRO A 35 7.51 -3.25 -16.01
CA PRO A 35 6.54 -3.94 -16.84
C PRO A 35 5.26 -3.13 -16.97
N LYS A 36 4.76 -2.94 -18.19
CA LYS A 36 3.55 -2.14 -18.49
C LYS A 36 2.34 -2.49 -17.63
N ARG A 37 2.22 -3.75 -17.20
CA ARG A 37 1.14 -4.17 -16.29
C ARG A 37 1.16 -3.41 -14.96
N TRP A 38 2.34 -3.06 -14.43
CA TRP A 38 2.46 -2.34 -13.17
C TRP A 38 2.03 -0.88 -13.31
N GLU A 39 2.35 -0.26 -14.44
CA GLU A 39 1.96 1.10 -14.74
C GLU A 39 0.45 1.26 -15.02
N SER A 40 -0.26 0.14 -15.23
CA SER A 40 -1.67 0.13 -15.63
C SER A 40 -2.59 -0.64 -14.69
N THR A 41 -2.10 -1.03 -13.52
CA THR A 41 -2.89 -1.75 -12.51
C THR A 41 -2.81 -1.08 -11.14
N PHE A 42 -3.82 -1.31 -10.33
CA PHE A 42 -3.82 -0.97 -8.90
C PHE A 42 -3.47 -2.25 -8.15
N TYR A 43 -2.42 -2.24 -7.34
CA TYR A 43 -2.00 -3.43 -6.62
C TYR A 43 -1.39 -3.10 -5.26
N GLN A 44 -1.46 -4.06 -4.35
CA GLN A 44 -0.71 -4.03 -3.11
C GLN A 44 0.68 -4.65 -3.30
N VAL A 45 1.63 -4.12 -2.56
CA VAL A 45 2.95 -4.71 -2.40
C VAL A 45 2.96 -5.58 -1.15
N GLY A 46 3.15 -6.87 -1.33
CA GLY A 46 3.10 -7.85 -0.26
C GLY A 46 4.22 -7.69 0.76
N GLU A 47 3.84 -7.63 2.00
CA GLU A 47 4.76 -7.50 3.13
C GLU A 47 5.35 -8.85 3.53
N ILE A 48 6.66 -8.87 3.77
CA ILE A 48 7.43 -10.09 4.10
C ILE A 48 7.24 -10.49 5.58
N ALA A 49 6.80 -9.56 6.44
CA ALA A 49 6.62 -9.85 7.85
C ALA A 49 5.60 -10.97 8.08
N PRO A 50 5.86 -11.88 9.03
CA PRO A 50 4.94 -12.98 9.33
C PRO A 50 3.51 -12.48 9.60
N GLY A 51 2.53 -13.10 8.94
CA GLY A 51 1.11 -12.75 9.08
C GLY A 51 0.66 -11.50 8.32
N ALA A 52 1.55 -10.60 7.95
CA ALA A 52 1.19 -9.35 7.29
C ALA A 52 0.55 -9.56 5.92
N TRP A 53 1.09 -10.48 5.13
CA TRP A 53 0.53 -10.79 3.82
C TRP A 53 -0.89 -11.38 3.92
N GLU A 54 -1.19 -12.16 4.94
CA GLU A 54 -2.55 -12.65 5.17
C GLU A 54 -3.52 -11.52 5.51
N GLN A 55 -3.10 -10.57 6.33
CA GLN A 55 -3.88 -9.37 6.61
C GLN A 55 -4.10 -8.53 5.35
N GLN A 56 -3.06 -8.32 4.56
CA GLN A 56 -3.17 -7.60 3.28
C GLN A 56 -4.12 -8.31 2.31
N LYS A 57 -4.07 -9.63 2.20
CA LYS A 57 -5.04 -10.40 1.39
C LYS A 57 -6.47 -10.28 1.91
N ALA A 58 -6.66 -10.22 3.23
CA ALA A 58 -7.98 -10.01 3.79
C ALA A 58 -8.52 -8.61 3.44
N PHE A 59 -7.70 -7.58 3.55
CA PHE A 59 -8.04 -6.22 3.12
C PHE A 59 -8.31 -6.15 1.60
N ALA A 60 -7.49 -6.81 0.80
CA ALA A 60 -7.65 -6.92 -0.65
C ALA A 60 -9.04 -7.45 -1.05
N ARG A 61 -9.54 -8.47 -0.33
CA ARG A 61 -10.88 -9.00 -0.59
C ARG A 61 -11.99 -7.98 -0.31
N LEU A 62 -11.81 -7.13 0.69
CA LEU A 62 -12.75 -6.03 0.98
C LEU A 62 -12.68 -4.97 -0.12
N LEU A 63 -11.48 -4.57 -0.53
CA LEU A 63 -11.29 -3.57 -1.57
C LEU A 63 -11.81 -4.04 -2.94
N ALA A 64 -11.65 -5.33 -3.26
CA ALA A 64 -12.15 -5.90 -4.51
C ALA A 64 -13.68 -5.95 -4.62
N GLN A 65 -14.41 -5.70 -3.54
CA GLN A 65 -15.87 -5.52 -3.56
C GLN A 65 -16.29 -4.12 -4.02
N GLY A 66 -15.32 -3.24 -4.23
CA GLY A 66 -15.54 -1.87 -4.67
C GLY A 66 -16.19 -1.79 -6.04
N LYS A 67 -17.02 -0.75 -6.24
CA LYS A 67 -17.82 -0.58 -7.45
C LYS A 67 -17.05 0.01 -8.63
N SER A 68 -15.87 0.60 -8.39
CA SER A 68 -15.06 1.17 -9.48
C SER A 68 -14.51 0.11 -10.42
N GLY A 69 -14.29 -1.11 -9.92
CA GLY A 69 -13.65 -2.20 -10.65
C GLY A 69 -12.18 -1.95 -11.02
N LEU A 70 -11.57 -0.93 -10.46
CA LEU A 70 -10.18 -0.55 -10.73
C LEU A 70 -9.19 -1.50 -10.05
N TYR A 71 -9.44 -1.84 -8.80
CA TYR A 71 -8.66 -2.86 -8.09
C TYR A 71 -9.22 -4.26 -8.36
N ARG A 72 -8.34 -5.24 -8.55
CA ARG A 72 -8.72 -6.65 -8.76
C ARG A 72 -7.81 -7.57 -7.95
N LEU A 73 -8.40 -8.59 -7.36
CA LEU A 73 -7.64 -9.68 -6.75
C LEU A 73 -6.73 -10.35 -7.79
N GLY A 74 -5.50 -10.64 -7.41
CA GLY A 74 -4.51 -11.27 -8.27
C GLY A 74 -3.60 -10.29 -9.03
N ASP A 75 -3.84 -8.99 -8.94
CA ASP A 75 -2.90 -7.99 -9.45
C ASP A 75 -1.78 -7.69 -8.44
N ASP A 76 -1.97 -8.05 -7.18
CA ASP A 76 -1.01 -7.83 -6.09
C ASP A 76 0.31 -8.57 -6.31
N ILE A 77 1.39 -7.98 -5.83
CA ILE A 77 2.72 -8.58 -5.85
C ILE A 77 2.97 -9.25 -4.51
N ALA A 78 2.93 -10.58 -4.49
CA ALA A 78 3.19 -11.34 -3.27
C ALA A 78 4.64 -11.20 -2.78
N PRO A 79 4.89 -11.43 -1.47
CA PRO A 79 6.24 -11.57 -0.97
C PRO A 79 7.00 -12.67 -1.74
N GLY A 80 8.19 -12.35 -2.22
CA GLY A 80 9.01 -13.27 -3.00
C GLY A 80 8.77 -13.23 -4.51
N GLU A 81 7.78 -12.48 -4.99
CA GLU A 81 7.48 -12.35 -6.41
C GLU A 81 8.13 -11.09 -7.02
N ALA A 82 8.45 -11.18 -8.32
CA ALA A 82 9.01 -10.09 -9.10
C ALA A 82 10.17 -9.36 -8.35
N TRP A 83 10.16 -8.04 -8.33
CA TRP A 83 11.14 -7.24 -7.60
C TRP A 83 10.98 -7.34 -6.07
N ASN A 84 9.81 -7.75 -5.58
CA ASN A 84 9.51 -7.92 -4.15
C ASN A 84 10.18 -9.17 -3.54
N GLY A 85 10.85 -9.96 -4.33
CA GLY A 85 11.64 -11.13 -3.91
C GLY A 85 13.13 -10.88 -3.79
N SER A 86 13.61 -9.65 -4.04
CA SER A 86 15.04 -9.36 -3.99
C SER A 86 15.60 -9.48 -2.57
N ALA A 87 16.85 -9.95 -2.47
CA ALA A 87 17.56 -10.04 -1.19
C ALA A 87 17.64 -8.70 -0.44
N ALA A 88 17.57 -7.58 -1.17
CA ALA A 88 17.52 -6.24 -0.60
C ALA A 88 16.22 -5.98 0.20
N LEU A 89 15.11 -6.59 -0.21
CA LEU A 89 13.83 -6.50 0.52
C LEU A 89 13.75 -7.50 1.66
N THR A 90 14.32 -8.69 1.51
CA THR A 90 14.43 -9.69 2.59
C THR A 90 15.41 -9.26 3.67
N ALA A 91 16.44 -8.52 3.32
CA ALA A 91 17.34 -7.87 4.27
C ALA A 91 16.69 -6.66 4.96
N ASN A 92 15.49 -6.27 4.55
CA ASN A 92 14.84 -5.06 5.00
C ASN A 92 14.19 -5.18 6.38
N LYS A 93 15.01 -5.45 7.35
CA LYS A 93 14.91 -4.87 8.69
C LYS A 93 15.28 -3.37 8.64
N ASP A 94 15.42 -2.82 7.43
CA ASP A 94 15.83 -1.44 7.22
C ASP A 94 14.58 -0.56 7.22
N PRO A 95 14.42 0.30 8.22
CA PRO A 95 13.26 1.17 8.37
C PRO A 95 13.23 2.35 7.38
N ARG A 96 13.86 2.22 6.20
CA ARG A 96 13.92 3.30 5.20
C ARG A 96 12.66 3.42 4.35
N THR A 97 11.81 2.40 4.32
CA THR A 97 10.48 2.49 3.69
C THR A 97 9.44 2.93 4.71
N SER A 98 8.38 3.59 4.28
CA SER A 98 7.25 3.99 5.12
C SER A 98 6.68 2.81 5.90
N THR A 99 6.34 1.73 5.21
CA THR A 99 5.78 0.52 5.83
C THR A 99 6.78 -0.19 6.75
N GLY A 100 8.05 -0.26 6.37
CA GLY A 100 9.11 -0.82 7.21
C GLY A 100 9.30 -0.05 8.51
N TRP A 101 9.27 1.28 8.45
CA TRP A 101 9.37 2.13 9.62
C TRP A 101 8.12 2.00 10.52
N TRP A 102 6.92 2.04 9.94
CA TRP A 102 5.66 1.88 10.70
C TRP A 102 5.65 0.58 11.50
N ARG A 103 6.10 -0.53 10.90
CA ARG A 103 6.19 -1.82 11.59
C ARG A 103 7.14 -1.83 12.77
N THR A 104 8.20 -1.01 12.74
CA THR A 104 9.11 -0.91 13.90
C THR A 104 8.50 -0.14 15.05
N VAL A 105 7.65 0.84 14.78
CA VAL A 105 7.07 1.71 15.82
C VAL A 105 5.66 1.29 16.24
N LEU A 106 4.92 0.63 15.35
CA LEU A 106 3.54 0.15 15.57
C LEU A 106 3.35 -1.26 15.00
N PRO A 107 3.97 -2.29 15.61
CA PRO A 107 3.96 -3.65 15.07
C PRO A 107 2.56 -4.29 14.99
N GLU A 108 1.60 -3.82 15.79
CA GLU A 108 0.24 -4.31 15.83
C GLU A 108 -0.70 -3.64 14.80
N SER A 109 -0.30 -2.50 14.25
CA SER A 109 -1.12 -1.79 13.26
C SER A 109 -1.09 -2.50 11.91
N PHE A 110 -2.22 -2.51 11.23
CA PHE A 110 -2.25 -2.93 9.83
C PHE A 110 -1.48 -1.95 8.96
N THR A 111 -0.50 -2.44 8.22
CA THR A 111 0.27 -1.63 7.28
C THR A 111 0.18 -2.19 5.87
N THR A 112 0.03 -1.31 4.88
CA THR A 112 0.04 -1.71 3.48
C THR A 112 0.58 -0.60 2.59
N SER A 113 1.15 -1.00 1.47
CA SER A 113 1.57 -0.10 0.39
C SER A 113 0.78 -0.43 -0.86
N PHE A 114 0.22 0.60 -1.49
CA PHE A 114 -0.44 0.51 -2.78
C PHE A 114 0.36 1.25 -3.83
N GLU A 115 0.54 0.60 -4.95
CA GLU A 115 0.99 1.20 -6.19
C GLU A 115 -0.24 1.51 -7.05
N ILE A 116 -0.43 2.78 -7.38
CA ILE A 116 -1.55 3.23 -8.21
C ILE A 116 -1.04 3.82 -9.52
N PRO A 117 -1.67 3.53 -10.67
CA PRO A 117 -1.21 4.02 -11.96
C PRO A 117 -1.26 5.54 -12.05
N PHE A 118 -0.43 6.14 -12.90
CA PHE A 118 -0.40 7.59 -13.07
C PHE A 118 -1.64 8.13 -13.78
N ALA A 119 -2.04 7.52 -14.88
CA ALA A 119 -3.15 8.02 -15.69
C ALA A 119 -3.94 6.95 -16.43
N ASN A 120 -3.38 5.76 -16.61
CA ASN A 120 -4.00 4.72 -17.41
C ASN A 120 -4.14 3.44 -16.61
N ALA A 121 -5.32 2.84 -16.63
CA ALA A 121 -5.55 1.51 -16.09
C ALA A 121 -6.65 0.82 -16.88
N ARG A 122 -6.58 -0.51 -16.92
CA ARG A 122 -7.64 -1.30 -17.54
C ARG A 122 -7.92 -0.89 -19.00
N GLU A 123 -6.83 -0.59 -19.75
CA GLU A 123 -6.88 -0.21 -21.16
C GLU A 123 -7.61 1.12 -21.46
N ARG A 124 -7.76 1.96 -20.46
CA ARG A 124 -8.36 3.30 -20.61
C ARG A 124 -7.62 4.36 -19.80
N THR A 125 -7.76 5.59 -20.19
CA THR A 125 -7.30 6.74 -19.42
C THR A 125 -8.29 7.02 -18.28
N LEU A 126 -7.74 7.21 -17.08
CA LEU A 126 -8.50 7.52 -15.88
C LEU A 126 -8.72 9.02 -15.76
N GLY A 127 -9.97 9.40 -15.50
CA GLY A 127 -10.34 10.77 -15.19
C GLY A 127 -10.56 11.00 -13.69
N PRO A 128 -10.84 12.27 -13.30
CA PRO A 128 -11.06 12.61 -11.89
C PRO A 128 -12.16 11.79 -11.20
N ASP A 129 -13.19 11.39 -11.92
CA ASP A 129 -14.29 10.61 -11.35
C ASP A 129 -13.91 9.16 -11.08
N ASP A 130 -12.98 8.59 -11.85
CA ASP A 130 -12.39 7.28 -11.59
C ASP A 130 -11.60 7.28 -10.28
N TRP A 131 -10.78 8.31 -10.06
CA TRP A 131 -10.01 8.49 -8.83
C TRP A 131 -10.91 8.66 -7.61
N LYS A 132 -11.97 9.45 -7.74
CA LYS A 132 -12.98 9.58 -6.67
C LYS A 132 -13.71 8.26 -6.40
N ALA A 133 -14.00 7.49 -7.44
CA ALA A 133 -14.63 6.18 -7.31
C ALA A 133 -13.69 5.21 -6.56
N PHE A 134 -12.43 5.14 -6.95
CA PHE A 134 -11.44 4.34 -6.25
C PHE A 134 -11.27 4.77 -4.78
N GLY A 135 -11.21 6.09 -4.52
CA GLY A 135 -11.15 6.61 -3.16
C GLY A 135 -12.35 6.21 -2.30
N ARG A 136 -13.56 6.16 -2.88
CA ARG A 136 -14.75 5.63 -2.18
C ARG A 136 -14.64 4.14 -1.88
N ASP A 137 -14.07 3.35 -2.80
CA ASP A 137 -13.87 1.92 -2.59
C ASP A 137 -12.84 1.68 -1.47
N VAL A 138 -11.75 2.43 -1.46
CA VAL A 138 -10.75 2.39 -0.37
C VAL A 138 -11.39 2.74 0.97
N ALA A 139 -12.15 3.82 1.04
CA ALA A 139 -12.83 4.24 2.27
C ALA A 139 -13.82 3.18 2.78
N ALA A 140 -14.56 2.54 1.88
CA ALA A 140 -15.46 1.44 2.24
C ALA A 140 -14.70 0.22 2.77
N ALA A 141 -13.58 -0.13 2.15
CA ALA A 141 -12.73 -1.23 2.61
C ALA A 141 -12.11 -0.95 3.98
N ILE A 142 -11.60 0.27 4.21
CA ILE A 142 -11.07 0.71 5.51
C ILE A 142 -12.16 0.57 6.58
N ARG A 143 -13.35 1.10 6.32
CA ARG A 143 -14.48 0.99 7.28
C ARG A 143 -14.81 -0.47 7.60
N ALA A 144 -14.89 -1.33 6.58
CA ALA A 144 -15.18 -2.75 6.79
C ALA A 144 -14.08 -3.45 7.59
N TRP A 145 -12.83 -3.11 7.32
CA TRP A 145 -11.67 -3.61 8.06
C TRP A 145 -11.74 -3.24 9.55
N LEU A 146 -11.90 -1.94 9.85
CA LEU A 146 -11.94 -1.43 11.23
C LEU A 146 -13.14 -1.94 12.05
N VAL A 147 -14.22 -2.36 11.39
CA VAL A 147 -15.38 -2.97 12.09
C VAL A 147 -15.12 -4.44 12.41
N ALA A 148 -14.25 -5.10 11.63
CA ALA A 148 -13.97 -6.53 11.78
C ALA A 148 -12.79 -6.83 12.73
N HIS A 149 -11.99 -5.83 13.05
CA HIS A 149 -10.76 -5.94 13.87
C HIS A 149 -10.77 -4.93 15.01
#